data_6ea23712074efa7010012e8ac74f0a8f
#
_entry.id   6ea23712074efa7010012e8ac74f0a8f
#
_cell.length_a   1.000
_cell.length_b   1.000
_cell.length_c   1.000
_cell.angle_alpha   90.00
_cell.angle_beta   90.00
_cell.angle_gamma   90.00
#
_symmetry.space_group_name_H-M   'P 1'
#
loop_
_entity.id
_entity.type
_entity.pdbx_description
1 polymer ?
#
loop_
_entity_poly.entity_id
_entity_poly.type
_entity_poly.pdbx_seq_one_letter_code
_entity_poly.pdbx_strand_id
1 'polypeptide(L)'
;MAAKRAFPKAKSDNVFGQRRKPSQKFRAGLYARVSTNDQQTLPMQSRAMREYAARRGWTIAVNVREVGSGAAKREAREKLLEAARRREIDVVLVWRLDRWGRSVTDLLATLQELEHLGVGFVSLTEALDLTTPAGRAMAGLLAIFAEFEKETLRERTRAGLAQARQNGKRLGRPMTAGLQAADIRKLHRGGISKS
;
A
#
# COMPACT_ATOMS: atom_id res chain seq x y z
N MET A 1 -35.72 -51.87 -30.85
CA MET A 1 -34.68 -51.51 -29.84
C MET A 1 -33.90 -50.31 -30.34
N ALA A 2 -34.14 -49.13 -29.77
CA ALA A 2 -33.51 -47.88 -30.17
C ALA A 2 -32.36 -47.53 -29.20
N ALA A 3 -31.14 -47.51 -29.68
CA ALA A 3 -29.96 -47.17 -28.90
C ALA A 3 -29.93 -45.66 -28.62
N LYS A 4 -29.95 -45.28 -27.31
CA LYS A 4 -29.75 -43.90 -26.84
C LYS A 4 -28.30 -43.49 -27.07
N ARG A 5 -28.06 -42.58 -28.02
CA ARG A 5 -26.77 -41.90 -28.17
C ARG A 5 -26.59 -40.94 -26.97
N ALA A 6 -25.58 -41.21 -26.14
CA ALA A 6 -25.14 -40.31 -25.09
C ALA A 6 -24.33 -39.15 -25.71
N PHE A 7 -24.76 -37.91 -25.47
CA PHE A 7 -23.98 -36.72 -25.85
C PHE A 7 -22.76 -36.58 -24.91
N PRO A 8 -21.56 -36.28 -25.45
CA PRO A 8 -20.42 -36.03 -24.61
C PRO A 8 -20.62 -34.71 -23.83
N LYS A 9 -20.45 -34.75 -22.52
CA LYS A 9 -20.43 -33.53 -21.66
C LYS A 9 -19.31 -32.62 -22.15
N ALA A 10 -19.68 -31.44 -22.65
CA ALA A 10 -18.75 -30.37 -22.98
C ALA A 10 -17.95 -30.01 -21.72
N LYS A 11 -16.63 -30.17 -21.79
CA LYS A 11 -15.71 -29.61 -20.82
C LYS A 11 -15.75 -28.10 -21.02
N SER A 12 -16.23 -27.35 -20.04
CA SER A 12 -16.15 -25.90 -20.02
C SER A 12 -14.68 -25.52 -19.83
N ASP A 13 -13.99 -25.25 -20.93
CA ASP A 13 -12.67 -24.62 -20.87
C ASP A 13 -12.89 -23.16 -20.50
N ASN A 14 -12.54 -22.82 -19.27
CA ASN A 14 -12.51 -21.43 -18.80
C ASN A 14 -11.45 -20.67 -19.62
N VAL A 15 -11.89 -19.71 -20.43
CA VAL A 15 -11.07 -18.84 -21.28
C VAL A 15 -10.10 -17.94 -20.46
N PHE A 16 -10.32 -17.82 -19.16
CA PHE A 16 -9.46 -17.10 -18.20
C PHE A 16 -9.14 -18.01 -17.02
N GLY A 17 -8.15 -18.86 -17.14
CA GLY A 17 -7.86 -19.68 -15.99
C GLY A 17 -6.64 -20.56 -16.14
N GLN A 18 -5.55 -20.13 -15.54
CA GLN A 18 -4.64 -21.13 -15.01
C GLN A 18 -5.42 -22.00 -14.05
N ARG A 19 -5.55 -23.30 -14.32
CA ARG A 19 -6.11 -24.30 -13.43
C ARG A 19 -5.34 -24.24 -12.09
N ARG A 20 -5.93 -23.58 -11.08
CA ARG A 20 -5.45 -23.73 -9.71
C ARG A 20 -5.65 -25.17 -9.32
N LYS A 21 -4.56 -25.87 -8.99
CA LYS A 21 -4.64 -27.22 -8.42
C LYS A 21 -5.56 -27.16 -7.19
N PRO A 22 -6.58 -28.03 -7.08
CA PRO A 22 -7.48 -28.03 -5.93
C PRO A 22 -6.71 -28.61 -4.75
N SER A 23 -6.24 -27.80 -3.85
CA SER A 23 -5.85 -28.03 -2.45
C SER A 23 -4.62 -27.27 -1.93
N GLN A 24 -4.06 -26.33 -2.66
CA GLN A 24 -3.01 -25.54 -2.06
C GLN A 24 -3.68 -24.51 -1.13
N LYS A 25 -3.64 -24.78 0.18
CA LYS A 25 -4.10 -23.85 1.21
C LYS A 25 -3.27 -22.57 1.10
N PHE A 26 -3.92 -21.43 0.89
CA PHE A 26 -3.23 -20.13 0.84
C PHE A 26 -2.44 -19.90 2.15
N ARG A 27 -1.22 -19.46 2.01
CA ARG A 27 -0.38 -19.01 3.11
C ARG A 27 -0.61 -17.53 3.31
N ALA A 28 -1.20 -17.15 4.45
CA ALA A 28 -1.54 -15.78 4.75
C ALA A 28 -0.45 -15.08 5.57
N GLY A 29 -0.11 -13.87 5.16
CA GLY A 29 0.62 -12.90 5.94
C GLY A 29 -0.32 -11.90 6.58
N LEU A 30 -0.35 -11.82 7.90
CA LEU A 30 -1.21 -10.92 8.66
C LEU A 30 -0.45 -9.66 9.07
N TYR A 31 -1.07 -8.50 8.84
CA TYR A 31 -0.53 -7.22 9.27
C TYR A 31 -1.54 -6.44 10.12
N ALA A 32 -1.17 -6.15 11.34
CA ALA A 32 -1.92 -5.27 12.24
C ALA A 32 -1.05 -4.07 12.65
N ARG A 33 -1.60 -2.86 12.52
CA ARG A 33 -0.94 -1.64 12.98
C ARG A 33 -1.89 -0.76 13.79
N VAL A 34 -1.39 -0.27 14.90
CA VAL A 34 -2.11 0.66 15.77
C VAL A 34 -1.22 1.84 16.14
N SER A 35 -1.85 2.97 16.49
CA SER A 35 -1.14 4.07 17.12
C SER A 35 -0.76 3.69 18.55
N THR A 36 0.16 4.45 19.15
CA THR A 36 0.56 4.26 20.55
C THR A 36 -0.62 4.34 21.52
N ASN A 37 -1.65 5.11 21.16
CA ASN A 37 -2.84 5.32 22.02
C ASN A 37 -3.89 4.22 21.86
N ASP A 38 -3.86 3.43 20.75
CA ASP A 38 -4.89 2.46 20.41
C ASP A 38 -4.45 0.99 20.59
N GLN A 39 -3.39 0.75 21.36
CA GLN A 39 -2.78 -0.58 21.53
C GLN A 39 -3.77 -1.65 21.99
N GLN A 40 -4.76 -1.25 22.78
CA GLN A 40 -5.82 -2.14 23.27
C GLN A 40 -6.67 -2.77 22.15
N THR A 41 -6.69 -2.18 20.94
CA THR A 41 -7.44 -2.72 19.80
C THR A 41 -6.67 -3.79 19.02
N LEU A 42 -5.35 -3.89 19.22
CA LEU A 42 -4.47 -4.81 18.48
C LEU A 42 -4.84 -6.30 18.66
N PRO A 43 -5.19 -6.78 19.88
CA PRO A 43 -5.63 -8.16 20.06
C PRO A 43 -6.92 -8.47 19.29
N MET A 44 -7.89 -7.55 19.30
CA MET A 44 -9.16 -7.68 18.56
C MET A 44 -8.92 -7.78 17.05
N GLN A 45 -8.12 -6.86 16.49
CA GLN A 45 -7.76 -6.88 15.07
C GLN A 45 -7.09 -8.22 14.68
N SER A 46 -6.11 -8.64 15.47
CA SER A 46 -5.39 -9.90 15.23
C SER A 46 -6.31 -11.12 15.30
N ARG A 47 -7.26 -11.13 16.23
CA ARG A 47 -8.26 -12.19 16.36
C ARG A 47 -9.17 -12.24 15.14
N ALA A 48 -9.74 -11.12 14.74
CA ALA A 48 -10.64 -11.06 13.59
C ALA A 48 -9.95 -11.50 12.27
N MET A 49 -8.69 -11.11 12.05
CA MET A 49 -7.91 -11.56 10.90
C MET A 49 -7.65 -13.07 10.93
N ARG A 50 -7.36 -13.64 12.10
CA ARG A 50 -7.16 -15.10 12.25
C ARG A 50 -8.45 -15.86 11.99
N GLU A 51 -9.58 -15.38 12.52
CA GLU A 51 -10.89 -15.97 12.28
C GLU A 51 -11.28 -15.92 10.79
N TYR A 52 -10.96 -14.80 10.11
CA TYR A 52 -11.17 -14.69 8.67
C TYR A 52 -10.31 -15.72 7.90
N ALA A 53 -9.01 -15.80 8.19
CA ALA A 53 -8.11 -16.76 7.58
C ALA A 53 -8.58 -18.20 7.79
N ALA A 54 -9.02 -18.53 9.02
CA ALA A 54 -9.56 -19.86 9.36
C ALA A 54 -10.80 -20.20 8.55
N ARG A 55 -11.78 -19.26 8.43
CA ARG A 55 -12.98 -19.45 7.61
C ARG A 55 -12.67 -19.69 6.13
N ARG A 56 -11.58 -19.08 5.63
CA ARG A 56 -11.10 -19.27 4.25
C ARG A 56 -10.24 -20.53 4.08
N GLY A 57 -9.96 -21.26 5.15
CA GLY A 57 -9.06 -22.42 5.13
C GLY A 57 -7.58 -22.06 4.86
N TRP A 58 -7.18 -20.82 5.16
CA TRP A 58 -5.82 -20.34 4.97
C TRP A 58 -4.92 -20.70 6.15
N THR A 59 -3.65 -20.99 5.88
CA THR A 59 -2.62 -21.15 6.91
C THR A 59 -1.91 -19.83 7.15
N ILE A 60 -1.67 -19.47 8.41
CA ILE A 60 -0.95 -18.23 8.74
C ILE A 60 0.55 -18.54 8.72
N ALA A 61 1.25 -18.01 7.72
CA ALA A 61 2.69 -18.18 7.57
C ALA A 61 3.46 -17.05 8.29
N VAL A 62 2.97 -15.82 8.21
CA VAL A 62 3.61 -14.64 8.81
C VAL A 62 2.56 -13.83 9.56
N ASN A 63 2.90 -13.37 10.76
CA ASN A 63 2.01 -12.50 11.55
C ASN A 63 2.84 -11.37 12.17
N VAL A 64 2.68 -10.19 11.63
CA VAL A 64 3.41 -8.99 12.07
C VAL A 64 2.48 -7.97 12.70
N ARG A 65 3.00 -7.33 13.74
CA ARG A 65 2.31 -6.29 14.49
C ARG A 65 3.21 -5.08 14.58
N GLU A 66 2.63 -3.92 14.44
CA GLU A 66 3.36 -2.66 14.52
C GLU A 66 2.61 -1.68 15.40
N VAL A 67 3.35 -1.06 16.31
CA VAL A 67 2.84 0.02 17.15
C VAL A 67 3.67 1.26 16.81
N GLY A 68 3.00 2.32 16.35
CA GLY A 68 3.73 3.55 16.02
C GLY A 68 2.94 4.56 15.21
N SER A 69 3.48 5.77 15.11
CA SER A 69 2.94 6.84 14.27
C SER A 69 3.19 6.58 12.78
N GLY A 70 2.39 7.23 11.91
CA GLY A 70 2.50 7.07 10.45
C GLY A 70 3.84 7.47 9.83
N ALA A 71 4.68 8.24 10.56
CA ALA A 71 6.00 8.71 10.11
C ALA A 71 7.13 7.71 10.36
N ALA A 72 6.96 6.74 11.25
CA ALA A 72 7.99 5.74 11.56
C ALA A 72 8.25 4.79 10.37
N LYS A 73 9.47 4.24 10.30
CA LYS A 73 9.80 3.16 9.37
C LYS A 73 8.85 1.98 9.62
N ARG A 74 8.22 1.48 8.56
CA ARG A 74 7.30 0.34 8.63
C ARG A 74 8.05 -0.97 8.40
N GLU A 75 8.93 -1.30 9.31
CA GLU A 75 9.76 -2.53 9.21
C GLU A 75 8.92 -3.80 9.19
N ALA A 76 7.80 -3.79 9.94
CA ALA A 76 6.88 -4.91 9.96
C ALA A 76 6.17 -5.12 8.60
N ARG A 77 5.79 -4.03 7.91
CA ARG A 77 5.24 -4.09 6.55
C ARG A 77 6.28 -4.60 5.57
N GLU A 78 7.51 -4.10 5.65
CA GLU A 78 8.59 -4.52 4.76
C GLU A 78 8.90 -6.01 4.90
N LYS A 79 8.90 -6.56 6.12
CA LYS A 79 9.01 -8.02 6.34
C LYS A 79 7.94 -8.81 5.58
N LEU A 80 6.71 -8.30 5.52
CA LEU A 80 5.65 -8.95 4.74
C LEU A 80 5.87 -8.86 3.23
N LEU A 81 6.33 -7.70 2.74
CA LEU A 81 6.67 -7.54 1.32
C LEU A 81 7.85 -8.43 0.93
N GLU A 82 8.86 -8.56 1.79
CA GLU A 82 9.95 -9.52 1.58
C GLU A 82 9.47 -10.97 1.55
N ALA A 83 8.56 -11.35 2.45
CA ALA A 83 7.96 -12.69 2.44
C ALA A 83 7.15 -12.94 1.15
N ALA A 84 6.46 -11.91 0.63
CA ALA A 84 5.78 -11.97 -0.66
C ALA A 84 6.77 -12.15 -1.81
N ARG A 85 7.87 -11.38 -1.86
CA ARG A 85 8.94 -11.50 -2.87
C ARG A 85 9.61 -12.89 -2.85
N ARG A 86 9.77 -13.47 -1.66
CA ARG A 86 10.30 -14.84 -1.47
C ARG A 86 9.28 -15.95 -1.71
N ARG A 87 8.02 -15.58 -2.07
CA ARG A 87 6.92 -16.52 -2.27
C ARG A 87 6.61 -17.38 -1.03
N GLU A 88 6.82 -16.84 0.15
CA GLU A 88 6.52 -17.48 1.44
C GLU A 88 5.04 -17.29 1.81
N ILE A 89 4.37 -16.29 1.24
CA ILE A 89 2.95 -15.99 1.42
C ILE A 89 2.24 -15.87 0.07
N ASP A 90 0.96 -16.20 0.06
CA ASP A 90 0.10 -16.15 -1.13
C ASP A 90 -0.95 -15.03 -1.03
N VAL A 91 -1.16 -14.50 0.17
CA VAL A 91 -2.11 -13.41 0.44
C VAL A 91 -1.67 -12.58 1.64
N VAL A 92 -1.81 -11.26 1.53
CA VAL A 92 -1.67 -10.31 2.65
C VAL A 92 -3.06 -9.98 3.17
N LEU A 93 -3.25 -10.09 4.48
CA LEU A 93 -4.49 -9.77 5.17
C LEU A 93 -4.25 -8.62 6.15
N VAL A 94 -4.99 -7.53 5.99
CA VAL A 94 -4.91 -6.35 6.85
C VAL A 94 -6.26 -6.03 7.48
N TRP A 95 -6.24 -5.32 8.60
CA TRP A 95 -7.47 -4.86 9.24
C TRP A 95 -8.11 -3.71 8.45
N ARG A 96 -7.30 -2.68 8.05
CA ARG A 96 -7.75 -1.48 7.34
C ARG A 96 -6.69 -1.00 6.34
N LEU A 97 -7.13 -0.42 5.23
CA LEU A 97 -6.25 0.11 4.19
C LEU A 97 -5.36 1.26 4.69
N ASP A 98 -5.91 2.16 5.52
CA ASP A 98 -5.17 3.30 6.09
C ASP A 98 -4.04 2.88 7.04
N ARG A 99 -4.07 1.64 7.50
CA ARG A 99 -2.99 1.05 8.29
C ARG A 99 -1.89 0.48 7.42
N TRP A 100 -2.20 0.09 6.20
CA TRP A 100 -1.23 -0.43 5.24
C TRP A 100 -0.48 0.68 4.50
N GLY A 101 -1.17 1.60 3.81
CA GLY A 101 -0.58 2.72 3.06
C GLY A 101 -0.26 3.96 3.93
N ARG A 102 0.72 4.77 3.53
CA ARG A 102 0.99 6.11 4.09
C ARG A 102 0.24 7.19 3.35
N SER A 103 0.00 6.94 2.09
CA SER A 103 -0.75 7.77 1.15
C SER A 103 -1.45 6.86 0.16
N VAL A 104 -2.38 7.39 -0.60
CA VAL A 104 -3.04 6.65 -1.68
C VAL A 104 -2.01 6.14 -2.69
N THR A 105 -1.03 6.96 -3.04
CA THR A 105 0.05 6.57 -3.96
C THR A 105 0.90 5.39 -3.41
N ASP A 106 1.29 5.42 -2.13
CA ASP A 106 2.04 4.34 -1.48
C ASP A 106 1.20 3.05 -1.38
N LEU A 107 -0.10 3.18 -1.07
CA LEU A 107 -1.04 2.07 -1.07
C LEU A 107 -1.09 1.40 -2.44
N LEU A 108 -1.36 2.18 -3.50
CA LEU A 108 -1.49 1.65 -4.85
C LEU A 108 -0.19 1.03 -5.37
N ALA A 109 0.96 1.65 -5.12
CA ALA A 109 2.26 1.10 -5.50
C ALA A 109 2.48 -0.28 -4.86
N THR A 110 2.16 -0.44 -3.58
CA THR A 110 2.32 -1.74 -2.90
C THR A 110 1.28 -2.77 -3.34
N LEU A 111 0.05 -2.36 -3.66
CA LEU A 111 -0.97 -3.27 -4.22
C LEU A 111 -0.56 -3.76 -5.62
N GLN A 112 -0.01 -2.89 -6.47
CA GLN A 112 0.52 -3.26 -7.79
C GLN A 112 1.72 -4.22 -7.67
N GLU A 113 2.62 -3.98 -6.71
CA GLU A 113 3.73 -4.88 -6.43
C GLU A 113 3.22 -6.28 -6.03
N LEU A 114 2.27 -6.36 -5.10
CA LEU A 114 1.68 -7.63 -4.67
C LEU A 114 0.97 -8.35 -5.83
N GLU A 115 0.24 -7.61 -6.66
CA GLU A 115 -0.40 -8.15 -7.87
C GLU A 115 0.63 -8.72 -8.85
N HIS A 116 1.72 -8.00 -9.11
CA HIS A 116 2.82 -8.47 -9.96
C HIS A 116 3.48 -9.74 -9.42
N LEU A 117 3.61 -9.85 -8.11
CA LEU A 117 4.12 -11.05 -7.44
C LEU A 117 3.10 -12.21 -7.42
N GLY A 118 1.87 -11.98 -7.84
CA GLY A 118 0.77 -12.95 -7.77
C GLY A 118 0.25 -13.17 -6.33
N VAL A 119 0.53 -12.26 -5.41
CA VAL A 119 0.09 -12.29 -4.01
C VAL A 119 -1.22 -11.51 -3.87
N GLY A 120 -2.24 -12.17 -3.33
CA GLY A 120 -3.53 -11.53 -3.05
C GLY A 120 -3.44 -10.52 -1.90
N PHE A 121 -4.39 -9.60 -1.85
CA PHE A 121 -4.51 -8.64 -0.75
C PHE A 121 -5.97 -8.55 -0.30
N VAL A 122 -6.19 -8.57 1.02
CA VAL A 122 -7.52 -8.45 1.60
C VAL A 122 -7.50 -7.45 2.75
N SER A 123 -8.44 -6.49 2.71
CA SER A 123 -8.74 -5.60 3.82
C SER A 123 -10.10 -5.93 4.40
N LEU A 124 -10.18 -6.15 5.72
CA LEU A 124 -11.41 -6.60 6.35
C LEU A 124 -12.46 -5.50 6.49
N THR A 125 -12.04 -4.29 6.86
CA THR A 125 -12.96 -3.20 7.18
C THR A 125 -13.62 -2.63 5.92
N GLU A 126 -12.86 -2.47 4.83
CA GLU A 126 -13.35 -1.96 3.56
C GLU A 126 -13.95 -3.06 2.67
N ALA A 127 -13.97 -4.32 3.14
CA ALA A 127 -14.41 -5.48 2.36
C ALA A 127 -13.72 -5.60 0.98
N LEU A 128 -12.47 -5.13 0.88
CA LEU A 128 -11.69 -5.19 -0.34
C LEU A 128 -10.94 -6.53 -0.40
N ASP A 129 -11.22 -7.33 -1.44
CA ASP A 129 -10.63 -8.65 -1.65
C ASP A 129 -10.06 -8.75 -3.07
N LEU A 130 -8.76 -8.48 -3.22
CA LEU A 130 -8.05 -8.56 -4.51
C LEU A 130 -7.79 -10.00 -4.97
N THR A 131 -8.17 -11.01 -4.19
CA THR A 131 -8.14 -12.40 -4.65
C THR A 131 -9.29 -12.69 -5.62
N THR A 132 -10.32 -11.81 -5.65
CA THR A 132 -11.48 -11.90 -6.52
C THR A 132 -11.33 -11.03 -7.77
N PRO A 133 -11.96 -11.38 -8.91
CA PRO A 133 -11.98 -10.53 -10.10
C PRO A 133 -12.58 -9.14 -9.85
N ALA A 134 -13.67 -9.07 -9.08
CA ALA A 134 -14.34 -7.82 -8.73
C ALA A 134 -13.44 -6.90 -7.90
N GLY A 135 -12.74 -7.47 -6.90
CA GLY A 135 -11.78 -6.69 -6.09
C GLY A 135 -10.62 -6.15 -6.91
N ARG A 136 -10.07 -6.93 -7.84
CA ARG A 136 -9.02 -6.44 -8.77
C ARG A 136 -9.52 -5.32 -9.68
N ALA A 137 -10.74 -5.43 -10.22
CA ALA A 137 -11.34 -4.36 -11.01
C ALA A 137 -11.50 -3.07 -10.18
N MET A 138 -11.92 -3.19 -8.92
CA MET A 138 -12.05 -2.05 -8.00
C MET A 138 -10.69 -1.40 -7.70
N ALA A 139 -9.63 -2.18 -7.50
CA ALA A 139 -8.27 -1.66 -7.32
C ALA A 139 -7.78 -0.90 -8.58
N GLY A 140 -8.09 -1.40 -9.77
CA GLY A 140 -7.80 -0.72 -11.03
C GLY A 140 -8.47 0.65 -11.12
N LEU A 141 -9.75 0.75 -10.75
CA LEU A 141 -10.46 2.02 -10.70
C LEU A 141 -9.85 2.99 -9.67
N LEU A 142 -9.51 2.51 -8.48
CA LEU A 142 -8.85 3.33 -7.47
C LEU A 142 -7.48 3.86 -7.95
N ALA A 143 -6.73 3.07 -8.73
CA ALA A 143 -5.47 3.49 -9.32
C ALA A 143 -5.67 4.64 -10.33
N ILE A 144 -6.68 4.57 -11.18
CA ILE A 144 -7.03 5.63 -12.14
C ILE A 144 -7.40 6.93 -11.41
N PHE A 145 -8.24 6.83 -10.38
CA PHE A 145 -8.63 8.01 -9.58
C PHE A 145 -7.43 8.66 -8.88
N ALA A 146 -6.51 7.87 -8.33
CA ALA A 146 -5.32 8.42 -7.68
C ALA A 146 -4.37 9.11 -8.66
N GLU A 147 -4.24 8.61 -9.89
CA GLU A 147 -3.47 9.27 -10.93
C GLU A 147 -4.10 10.60 -11.33
N PHE A 148 -5.41 10.62 -11.51
CA PHE A 148 -6.18 11.84 -11.78
C PHE A 148 -6.03 12.90 -10.67
N GLU A 149 -6.16 12.50 -9.40
CA GLU A 149 -5.94 13.41 -8.26
C GLU A 149 -4.52 13.99 -8.25
N LYS A 150 -3.53 13.16 -8.52
CA LYS A 150 -2.12 13.57 -8.58
C LYS A 150 -1.88 14.59 -9.70
N GLU A 151 -2.45 14.38 -10.88
CA GLU A 151 -2.35 15.31 -12.00
C GLU A 151 -3.05 16.64 -11.68
N THR A 152 -4.25 16.60 -11.16
CA THR A 152 -5.00 17.79 -10.74
C THR A 152 -4.22 18.60 -9.69
N LEU A 153 -3.60 17.93 -8.71
CA LEU A 153 -2.77 18.58 -7.69
C LEU A 153 -1.51 19.22 -8.31
N ARG A 154 -0.89 18.55 -9.26
CA ARG A 154 0.28 19.09 -10.01
C ARG A 154 -0.09 20.34 -10.80
N GLU A 155 -1.23 20.32 -11.49
CA GLU A 155 -1.73 21.48 -12.26
C GLU A 155 -2.02 22.66 -11.34
N ARG A 156 -2.73 22.44 -10.22
CA ARG A 156 -2.99 23.50 -9.22
C ARG A 156 -1.68 24.07 -8.65
N THR A 157 -0.71 23.22 -8.37
CA THR A 157 0.59 23.64 -7.85
C THR A 157 1.34 24.48 -8.90
N ARG A 158 1.36 24.06 -10.17
CA ARG A 158 1.99 24.81 -11.27
C ARG A 158 1.31 26.16 -11.48
N ALA A 159 -0.01 26.20 -11.50
CA ALA A 159 -0.78 27.43 -11.61
C ALA A 159 -0.51 28.39 -10.44
N GLY A 160 -0.50 27.88 -9.21
CA GLY A 160 -0.15 28.67 -8.02
C GLY A 160 1.27 29.22 -8.05
N LEU A 161 2.27 28.44 -8.52
CA LEU A 161 3.63 28.89 -8.69
C LEU A 161 3.76 29.95 -9.80
N ALA A 162 3.04 29.78 -10.91
CA ALA A 162 2.99 30.77 -12.00
C ALA A 162 2.41 32.11 -11.51
N GLN A 163 1.28 32.05 -10.79
CA GLN A 163 0.66 33.23 -10.20
C GLN A 163 1.58 33.92 -9.17
N ALA A 164 2.26 33.15 -8.33
CA ALA A 164 3.21 33.71 -7.36
C ALA A 164 4.38 34.43 -8.05
N ARG A 165 4.89 33.87 -9.16
CA ARG A 165 5.93 34.52 -9.99
C ARG A 165 5.44 35.82 -10.62
N GLN A 166 4.23 35.82 -11.18
CA GLN A 166 3.60 37.04 -11.74
C GLN A 166 3.43 38.13 -10.68
N ASN A 167 3.11 37.74 -9.46
CA ASN A 167 2.99 38.65 -8.31
C ASN A 167 4.36 39.03 -7.71
N GLY A 168 5.48 38.76 -8.39
CA GLY A 168 6.83 39.13 -7.95
C GLY A 168 7.34 38.35 -6.73
N LYS A 169 6.64 37.30 -6.28
CA LYS A 169 7.08 36.49 -5.14
C LYS A 169 8.29 35.64 -5.55
N ARG A 170 9.38 35.76 -4.79
CA ARG A 170 10.56 34.89 -4.97
C ARG A 170 10.23 33.50 -4.44
N LEU A 171 10.37 32.50 -5.30
CA LEU A 171 10.15 31.10 -4.94
C LEU A 171 11.48 30.48 -4.48
N GLY A 172 11.40 29.53 -3.56
CA GLY A 172 12.54 28.79 -3.03
C GLY A 172 12.88 29.16 -1.59
N ARG A 173 14.03 28.67 -1.11
CA ARG A 173 14.49 28.92 0.26
C ARG A 173 14.74 30.40 0.47
N PRO A 174 14.22 31.01 1.56
CA PRO A 174 14.54 32.40 1.93
C PRO A 174 16.04 32.61 2.01
N MET A 175 16.52 33.78 1.54
CA MET A 175 17.94 34.12 1.63
C MET A 175 18.28 34.58 3.07
N THR A 176 18.40 33.61 3.98
CA THR A 176 18.78 33.89 5.37
C THR A 176 20.23 34.39 5.49
N ALA A 177 21.11 33.98 4.59
CA ALA A 177 22.52 34.45 4.56
C ALA A 177 22.63 35.95 4.35
N GLY A 178 21.71 36.59 3.61
CA GLY A 178 21.70 38.04 3.42
C GLY A 178 21.39 38.82 4.69
N LEU A 179 20.51 38.30 5.54
CA LEU A 179 20.15 38.92 6.83
C LEU A 179 21.30 38.84 7.84
N GLN A 180 22.15 37.84 7.74
CA GLN A 180 23.27 37.61 8.65
C GLN A 180 24.63 38.08 8.02
N ALA A 181 24.61 38.62 6.82
CA ALA A 181 25.86 39.00 6.09
C ALA A 181 26.69 40.03 6.84
N ALA A 182 26.04 40.96 7.56
CA ALA A 182 26.73 41.96 8.38
C ALA A 182 27.47 41.32 9.57
N ASP A 183 26.80 40.42 10.27
CA ASP A 183 27.35 39.70 11.43
C ASP A 183 28.46 38.73 10.99
N ILE A 184 28.28 38.03 9.89
CA ILE A 184 29.29 37.14 9.32
C ILE A 184 30.56 37.95 8.92
N ARG A 185 30.42 39.14 8.29
CA ARG A 185 31.55 40.00 7.97
C ARG A 185 32.25 40.54 9.22
N LYS A 186 31.49 40.85 10.30
CA LYS A 186 32.05 41.30 11.57
C LYS A 186 32.87 40.20 12.22
N LEU A 187 32.33 38.96 12.27
CA LEU A 187 33.02 37.79 12.80
C LEU A 187 34.29 37.46 12.00
N HIS A 188 34.21 37.52 10.67
CA HIS A 188 35.37 37.28 9.80
C HIS A 188 36.48 38.32 10.00
N ARG A 189 36.14 39.62 10.19
CA ARG A 189 37.13 40.67 10.52
C ARG A 189 37.73 40.46 11.91
N GLY A 190 37.02 39.82 12.84
CA GLY A 190 37.49 39.44 14.17
C GLY A 190 38.36 38.17 14.19
N GLY A 191 38.77 37.63 13.03
CA GLY A 191 39.65 36.46 12.92
C GLY A 191 38.99 35.12 13.17
N ILE A 192 37.64 35.02 13.23
CA ILE A 192 36.93 33.78 13.36
C ILE A 192 36.82 33.13 11.96
N SER A 193 37.53 32.02 11.77
CA SER A 193 37.52 31.23 10.54
C SER A 193 36.18 30.49 10.36
N LYS A 194 35.81 30.25 9.09
CA LYS A 194 34.71 29.29 8.78
C LYS A 194 35.19 27.90 9.10
N SER A 195 34.58 27.23 10.09
CA SER A 195 34.67 25.79 10.27
C SER A 195 33.45 25.12 9.65
#